data_9e13eb58646064326e7b753e882fa3b4
#
_entry.id   9e13eb58646064326e7b753e882fa3b4
#
_cell.length_a   1.000
_cell.length_b   1.000
_cell.length_c   1.000
_cell.angle_alpha   90.00
_cell.angle_beta   90.00
_cell.angle_gamma   90.00
#
_symmetry.space_group_name_H-M   'P 1'
#
loop_
_entity.id
_entity.type
_entity.pdbx_description
1 polymer ?
#
loop_
_entity_poly.entity_id
_entity_poly.type
_entity_poly.pdbx_seq_one_letter_code
_entity_poly.pdbx_strand_id
1 'polypeptide(L)'
;MAIIKAEITQVKVGPLSIEGLMSENGDFGVAVPQVASLDFVRHNQASRDLKALLGAGFRFDKWKTPLNSKAVNVIPLDNFQDLIRALDKKGNPAASAFVDAMFGLSMHQLFCDAFGQKFEAEDRQRWLEARMATRHDFRPLTDQLKAYGFEEPKEYARFVWAFQTKLGIESGTRDSIDIKKQVALQGAQVRLTTLMECGVSPWDALKRI
;
A
#
# COMPACT_ATOMS: atom_id res chain seq x y z
N MET A 1 -29.60 -18.63 0.14
CA MET A 1 -28.13 -18.70 0.00
C MET A 1 -27.62 -19.69 1.04
N ALA A 2 -26.83 -20.66 0.61
CA ALA A 2 -26.15 -21.57 1.53
C ALA A 2 -25.10 -20.81 2.34
N ILE A 3 -24.96 -21.17 3.62
CA ILE A 3 -23.93 -20.58 4.48
C ILE A 3 -22.67 -21.44 4.29
N ILE A 4 -21.61 -20.84 3.79
CA ILE A 4 -20.32 -21.50 3.54
C ILE A 4 -19.48 -21.40 4.82
N LYS A 5 -18.85 -22.51 5.23
CA LYS A 5 -17.88 -22.51 6.33
C LYS A 5 -16.55 -21.94 5.84
N ALA A 6 -15.87 -21.18 6.69
CA ALA A 6 -14.58 -20.58 6.35
C ALA A 6 -13.60 -20.60 7.52
N GLU A 7 -12.34 -20.72 7.20
CA GLU A 7 -11.21 -20.51 8.10
C GLU A 7 -10.78 -19.06 8.07
N ILE A 8 -10.12 -18.61 9.13
CA ILE A 8 -9.63 -17.22 9.28
C ILE A 8 -8.11 -17.28 9.44
N THR A 9 -7.43 -16.38 8.73
CA THR A 9 -6.00 -16.15 8.95
C THR A 9 -5.65 -14.68 8.78
N GLN A 10 -4.53 -14.25 9.36
CA GLN A 10 -4.00 -12.91 9.16
C GLN A 10 -3.10 -12.89 7.93
N VAL A 11 -3.49 -12.10 6.93
CA VAL A 11 -2.69 -11.85 5.72
C VAL A 11 -1.98 -10.52 5.88
N LYS A 12 -0.66 -10.55 5.97
CA LYS A 12 0.17 -9.36 6.09
C LYS A 12 0.54 -8.82 4.72
N VAL A 13 0.28 -7.55 4.48
CA VAL A 13 0.66 -6.83 3.26
C VAL A 13 1.38 -5.55 3.68
N GLY A 14 2.70 -5.62 3.82
CA GLY A 14 3.48 -4.55 4.40
C GLY A 14 3.03 -4.23 5.84
N PRO A 15 2.75 -2.97 6.18
CA PRO A 15 2.27 -2.58 7.49
C PRO A 15 0.81 -2.97 7.73
N LEU A 16 0.05 -3.34 6.69
CA LEU A 16 -1.35 -3.72 6.80
C LEU A 16 -1.50 -5.18 7.22
N SER A 17 -2.44 -5.44 8.11
CA SER A 17 -2.86 -6.78 8.49
C SER A 17 -4.32 -6.95 8.12
N ILE A 18 -4.61 -7.86 7.20
CA ILE A 18 -5.94 -8.14 6.67
C ILE A 18 -6.39 -9.50 7.20
N GLU A 19 -7.55 -9.55 7.83
CA GLU A 19 -8.17 -10.81 8.19
C GLU A 19 -8.75 -11.46 6.92
N GLY A 20 -8.00 -12.41 6.38
CA GLY A 20 -8.39 -13.19 5.21
C GLY A 20 -9.25 -14.37 5.62
N LEU A 21 -10.22 -14.68 4.79
CA LEU A 21 -11.11 -15.83 4.93
C LEU A 21 -10.85 -16.82 3.79
N MET A 22 -10.82 -18.10 4.10
CA MET A 22 -10.77 -19.18 3.11
C MET A 22 -11.96 -20.11 3.31
N SER A 23 -12.76 -20.29 2.26
CA SER A 23 -13.90 -21.21 2.27
C SER A 23 -13.43 -22.67 2.27
N GLU A 24 -14.33 -23.60 2.63
CA GLU A 24 -14.10 -25.03 2.51
C GLU A 24 -13.83 -25.51 1.07
N ASN A 25 -14.19 -24.69 0.07
CA ASN A 25 -13.93 -24.93 -1.35
C ASN A 25 -12.58 -24.36 -1.83
N GLY A 26 -11.83 -23.67 -0.96
CA GLY A 26 -10.58 -23.01 -1.30
C GLY A 26 -10.72 -21.59 -1.86
N ASP A 27 -11.93 -21.02 -1.86
CA ASP A 27 -12.14 -19.62 -2.27
C ASP A 27 -11.66 -18.67 -1.19
N PHE A 28 -11.10 -17.53 -1.58
CA PHE A 28 -10.64 -16.49 -0.65
C PHE A 28 -11.57 -15.28 -0.63
N GLY A 29 -11.63 -14.62 0.52
CA GLY A 29 -12.41 -13.38 0.68
C GLY A 29 -12.02 -12.57 1.90
N VAL A 30 -12.61 -11.39 2.01
CA VAL A 30 -12.40 -10.45 3.12
C VAL A 30 -13.74 -10.06 3.72
N ALA A 31 -13.85 -10.09 5.05
CA ALA A 31 -15.07 -9.70 5.73
C ALA A 31 -15.32 -8.18 5.60
N VAL A 32 -16.59 -7.79 5.39
CA VAL A 32 -16.96 -6.36 5.26
C VAL A 32 -16.50 -5.50 6.44
N PRO A 33 -16.61 -5.93 7.71
CA PRO A 33 -16.09 -5.17 8.84
C PRO A 33 -14.59 -4.91 8.75
N GLN A 34 -13.82 -5.88 8.23
CA GLN A 34 -12.38 -5.75 8.04
C GLN A 34 -12.03 -4.66 7.02
N VAL A 35 -12.78 -4.58 5.91
CA VAL A 35 -12.56 -3.52 4.90
C VAL A 35 -12.79 -2.13 5.48
N ALA A 36 -13.75 -2.00 6.39
CA ALA A 36 -13.99 -0.75 7.10
C ALA A 36 -12.86 -0.41 8.09
N SER A 37 -12.28 -1.41 8.77
CA SER A 37 -11.16 -1.19 9.71
C SER A 37 -9.85 -0.77 9.03
N LEU A 38 -9.74 -0.98 7.72
CA LEU A 38 -8.60 -0.54 6.90
C LEU A 38 -8.77 0.89 6.33
N ASP A 39 -9.78 1.64 6.79
CA ASP A 39 -10.11 2.99 6.32
C ASP A 39 -10.38 3.09 4.80
N PHE A 40 -10.67 1.97 4.15
CA PHE A 40 -11.05 1.96 2.74
C PHE A 40 -12.47 2.48 2.50
N VAL A 41 -13.35 2.27 3.48
CA VAL A 41 -14.74 2.73 3.47
C VAL A 41 -15.18 3.16 4.87
N ARG A 42 -16.24 3.95 4.95
CA ARG A 42 -16.77 4.45 6.23
C ARG A 42 -17.40 3.32 7.05
N HIS A 43 -17.01 3.19 8.30
CA HIS A 43 -17.51 2.14 9.23
C HIS A 43 -19.03 2.02 9.24
N ASN A 44 -19.74 3.12 9.43
CA ASN A 44 -21.19 3.14 9.61
C ASN A 44 -21.97 2.85 8.32
N GLN A 45 -21.32 2.88 7.15
CA GLN A 45 -21.96 2.74 5.85
C GLN A 45 -21.22 1.76 4.94
N ALA A 46 -20.35 0.93 5.48
CA ALA A 46 -19.47 0.06 4.72
C ALA A 46 -20.19 -0.73 3.62
N SER A 47 -21.28 -1.42 3.95
CA SER A 47 -22.03 -2.19 2.95
C SER A 47 -22.66 -1.34 1.84
N ARG A 48 -23.01 -0.09 2.13
CA ARG A 48 -23.56 0.86 1.15
C ARG A 48 -22.47 1.40 0.24
N ASP A 49 -21.36 1.84 0.85
CA ASP A 49 -20.21 2.38 0.12
C ASP A 49 -19.58 1.31 -0.78
N LEU A 50 -19.48 0.07 -0.31
CA LEU A 50 -19.00 -1.07 -1.09
C LEU A 50 -19.89 -1.37 -2.29
N LYS A 51 -21.21 -1.39 -2.14
CA LYS A 51 -22.12 -1.57 -3.28
C LYS A 51 -22.06 -0.42 -4.28
N ALA A 52 -21.83 0.81 -3.82
CA ALA A 52 -21.66 1.95 -4.70
C ALA A 52 -20.34 1.89 -5.49
N LEU A 53 -19.30 1.28 -4.93
CA LEU A 53 -17.99 1.12 -5.57
C LEU A 53 -17.95 -0.08 -6.53
N LEU A 54 -18.55 -1.21 -6.14
CA LEU A 54 -18.55 -2.47 -6.89
C LEU A 54 -19.71 -2.60 -7.88
N GLY A 55 -20.66 -1.66 -7.83
CA GLY A 55 -21.82 -1.63 -8.72
C GLY A 55 -23.09 -2.26 -8.12
N ALA A 56 -24.24 -1.87 -8.67
CA ALA A 56 -25.58 -2.24 -8.14
C ALA A 56 -25.87 -3.75 -8.19
N GLY A 57 -25.22 -4.48 -9.09
CA GLY A 57 -25.34 -5.94 -9.24
C GLY A 57 -24.56 -6.75 -8.20
N PHE A 58 -23.64 -6.11 -7.47
CA PHE A 58 -22.79 -6.81 -6.52
C PHE A 58 -23.60 -7.38 -5.34
N ARG A 59 -23.29 -8.63 -4.97
CA ARG A 59 -23.88 -9.34 -3.82
C ARG A 59 -22.76 -9.82 -2.91
N PHE A 60 -22.93 -9.63 -1.60
CA PHE A 60 -22.04 -10.22 -0.61
C PHE A 60 -22.32 -11.71 -0.45
N ASP A 61 -21.26 -12.48 -0.34
CA ASP A 61 -21.35 -13.86 0.11
C ASP A 61 -21.61 -13.93 1.62
N LYS A 62 -22.13 -15.04 2.09
CA LYS A 62 -22.38 -15.27 3.51
C LYS A 62 -21.57 -16.46 3.99
N TRP A 63 -20.51 -16.16 4.76
CA TRP A 63 -19.62 -17.18 5.29
C TRP A 63 -19.71 -17.24 6.81
N LYS A 64 -19.63 -18.46 7.36
CA LYS A 64 -19.61 -18.70 8.80
C LYS A 64 -18.20 -19.04 9.24
N THR A 65 -17.69 -18.28 10.19
CA THR A 65 -16.36 -18.45 10.75
C THR A 65 -16.44 -19.07 12.15
N PRO A 66 -15.38 -19.74 12.65
CA PRO A 66 -15.35 -20.28 14.01
C PRO A 66 -15.53 -19.22 15.09
N LEU A 67 -15.10 -17.99 14.84
CA LEU A 67 -15.13 -16.89 15.82
C LEU A 67 -16.51 -16.22 15.92
N ASN A 68 -17.36 -16.36 14.91
CA ASN A 68 -18.64 -15.67 14.85
C ASN A 68 -19.83 -16.65 14.95
N SER A 69 -20.77 -16.39 15.84
CA SER A 69 -22.01 -17.17 15.96
C SER A 69 -22.92 -17.02 14.73
N LYS A 70 -22.84 -15.86 14.05
CA LYS A 70 -23.62 -15.53 12.85
C LYS A 70 -22.74 -15.48 11.62
N ALA A 71 -23.31 -15.79 10.45
CA ALA A 71 -22.63 -15.61 9.17
C ALA A 71 -22.31 -14.13 8.92
N VAL A 72 -21.09 -13.85 8.44
CA VAL A 72 -20.61 -12.52 8.08
C VAL A 72 -20.76 -12.28 6.57
N ASN A 73 -20.95 -11.03 6.18
CA ASN A 73 -20.87 -10.64 4.78
C ASN A 73 -19.41 -10.62 4.35
N VAL A 74 -19.12 -11.27 3.24
CA VAL A 74 -17.77 -11.44 2.67
C VAL A 74 -17.72 -10.87 1.27
N ILE A 75 -16.62 -10.25 0.94
CA ILE A 75 -16.27 -9.82 -0.41
C ILE A 75 -15.30 -10.87 -0.96
N PRO A 76 -15.64 -11.58 -2.04
CA PRO A 76 -14.69 -12.48 -2.72
C PRO A 76 -13.41 -11.73 -3.13
N LEU A 77 -12.28 -12.44 -3.19
CA LEU A 77 -10.97 -11.84 -3.42
C LEU A 77 -10.91 -11.01 -4.70
N ASP A 78 -11.51 -11.50 -5.80
CA ASP A 78 -11.52 -10.76 -7.08
C ASP A 78 -12.27 -9.42 -6.94
N ASN A 79 -13.42 -9.42 -6.26
CA ASN A 79 -14.17 -8.20 -5.99
C ASN A 79 -13.45 -7.28 -5.00
N PHE A 80 -12.66 -7.83 -4.08
CA PHE A 80 -11.81 -7.02 -3.21
C PHE A 80 -10.69 -6.33 -4.01
N GLN A 81 -10.09 -7.01 -4.99
CA GLN A 81 -9.12 -6.40 -5.91
C GLN A 81 -9.77 -5.27 -6.73
N ASP A 82 -10.96 -5.47 -7.26
CA ASP A 82 -11.70 -4.45 -8.01
C ASP A 82 -12.04 -3.24 -7.13
N LEU A 83 -12.42 -3.48 -5.88
CA LEU A 83 -12.64 -2.44 -4.88
C LEU A 83 -11.39 -1.58 -4.67
N ILE A 84 -10.24 -2.20 -4.43
CA ILE A 84 -8.96 -1.50 -4.22
C ILE A 84 -8.61 -0.66 -5.45
N ARG A 85 -8.76 -1.21 -6.66
CA ARG A 85 -8.53 -0.46 -7.92
C ARG A 85 -9.50 0.72 -8.08
N ALA A 86 -10.78 0.54 -7.69
CA ALA A 86 -11.78 1.62 -7.76
C ALA A 86 -11.46 2.76 -6.78
N LEU A 87 -10.97 2.43 -5.60
CA LEU A 87 -10.52 3.39 -4.58
C LEU A 87 -9.26 4.12 -5.02
N ASP A 88 -8.30 3.42 -5.60
CA ASP A 88 -7.08 4.00 -6.17
C ASP A 88 -7.41 5.03 -7.25
N LYS A 89 -8.29 4.68 -8.22
CA LYS A 89 -8.79 5.62 -9.25
C LYS A 89 -9.47 6.87 -8.67
N LYS A 90 -10.06 6.76 -7.47
CA LYS A 90 -10.65 7.89 -6.73
C LYS A 90 -9.64 8.67 -5.89
N GLY A 91 -8.37 8.31 -5.96
CA GLY A 91 -7.29 8.98 -5.24
C GLY A 91 -7.22 8.64 -3.76
N ASN A 92 -7.77 7.48 -3.32
CA ASN A 92 -7.59 7.02 -1.95
C ASN A 92 -6.11 6.66 -1.71
N PRO A 93 -5.41 7.34 -0.78
CA PRO A 93 -3.97 7.17 -0.61
C PRO A 93 -3.57 5.76 -0.17
N ALA A 94 -4.36 5.14 0.71
CA ALA A 94 -4.09 3.80 1.21
C ALA A 94 -4.26 2.75 0.10
N ALA A 95 -5.31 2.90 -0.73
CA ALA A 95 -5.53 2.02 -1.86
C ALA A 95 -4.44 2.17 -2.93
N SER A 96 -4.01 3.40 -3.23
CA SER A 96 -2.91 3.64 -4.17
C SER A 96 -1.59 3.01 -3.68
N ALA A 97 -1.25 3.20 -2.41
CA ALA A 97 -0.06 2.58 -1.82
C ALA A 97 -0.13 1.04 -1.88
N PHE A 98 -1.31 0.47 -1.63
CA PHE A 98 -1.52 -0.97 -1.72
C PHE A 98 -1.33 -1.50 -3.15
N VAL A 99 -1.98 -0.88 -4.14
CA VAL A 99 -1.87 -1.28 -5.57
C VAL A 99 -0.42 -1.28 -6.03
N ASP A 100 0.29 -0.21 -5.74
CA ASP A 100 1.68 -0.08 -6.16
C ASP A 100 2.63 -1.04 -5.46
N ALA A 101 2.40 -1.31 -4.18
CA ALA A 101 3.18 -2.29 -3.44
C ALA A 101 2.96 -3.70 -4.01
N MET A 102 1.70 -4.07 -4.27
CA MET A 102 1.35 -5.37 -4.83
C MET A 102 1.85 -5.55 -6.27
N PHE A 103 1.74 -4.51 -7.11
CA PHE A 103 2.29 -4.56 -8.46
C PHE A 103 3.82 -4.72 -8.44
N GLY A 104 4.52 -3.93 -7.63
CA GLY A 104 5.97 -4.04 -7.49
C GLY A 104 6.41 -5.40 -6.96
N LEU A 105 5.68 -5.95 -5.96
CA LEU A 105 5.94 -7.31 -5.45
C LEU A 105 5.81 -8.37 -6.53
N SER A 106 4.74 -8.31 -7.34
CA SER A 106 4.50 -9.27 -8.42
C SER A 106 5.61 -9.20 -9.47
N MET A 107 6.03 -8.00 -9.86
CA MET A 107 7.14 -7.81 -10.80
C MET A 107 8.45 -8.34 -10.21
N HIS A 108 8.78 -8.01 -8.97
CA HIS A 108 9.98 -8.50 -8.33
C HIS A 108 10.02 -10.03 -8.24
N GLN A 109 8.90 -10.65 -7.87
CA GLN A 109 8.77 -12.11 -7.82
C GLN A 109 9.04 -12.75 -9.19
N LEU A 110 8.42 -12.22 -10.26
CA LEU A 110 8.63 -12.73 -11.62
C LEU A 110 10.11 -12.67 -12.05
N PHE A 111 10.81 -11.59 -11.69
CA PHE A 111 12.23 -11.48 -11.97
C PHE A 111 13.06 -12.47 -11.14
N CYS A 112 12.78 -12.61 -9.84
CA CYS A 112 13.43 -13.62 -9.00
C CYS A 112 13.26 -15.03 -9.57
N ASP A 113 12.05 -15.39 -9.96
CA ASP A 113 11.73 -16.68 -10.53
C ASP A 113 12.49 -16.90 -11.87
N ALA A 114 12.53 -15.88 -12.74
CA ALA A 114 13.26 -15.94 -14.02
C ALA A 114 14.76 -16.11 -13.86
N PHE A 115 15.36 -15.53 -12.82
CA PHE A 115 16.78 -15.63 -12.52
C PHE A 115 17.12 -16.75 -11.52
N GLY A 116 16.15 -17.59 -11.14
CA GLY A 116 16.33 -18.69 -10.19
C GLY A 116 16.70 -18.23 -8.78
N GLN A 117 16.37 -17.00 -8.43
CA GLN A 117 16.59 -16.47 -7.08
C GLN A 117 15.41 -16.79 -6.17
N LYS A 118 15.70 -17.21 -4.94
CA LYS A 118 14.67 -17.44 -3.93
C LYS A 118 14.23 -16.10 -3.33
N PHE A 119 12.92 -15.88 -3.27
CA PHE A 119 12.31 -14.74 -2.63
C PHE A 119 11.33 -15.25 -1.56
N GLU A 120 11.86 -15.48 -0.37
CA GLU A 120 11.14 -16.13 0.71
C GLU A 120 10.03 -15.22 1.28
N ALA A 121 9.08 -15.81 2.01
CA ALA A 121 7.92 -15.09 2.53
C ALA A 121 8.30 -13.92 3.45
N GLU A 122 9.37 -14.10 4.26
CA GLU A 122 9.88 -13.05 5.15
C GLU A 122 10.51 -11.90 4.38
N ASP A 123 11.25 -12.19 3.31
CA ASP A 123 11.85 -11.16 2.45
C ASP A 123 10.77 -10.38 1.70
N ARG A 124 9.72 -11.08 1.22
CA ARG A 124 8.54 -10.42 0.63
C ARG A 124 7.88 -9.46 1.58
N GLN A 125 7.70 -9.86 2.83
CA GLN A 125 7.08 -9.02 3.86
C GLN A 125 7.93 -7.78 4.15
N ARG A 126 9.24 -7.94 4.35
CA ARG A 126 10.18 -6.83 4.57
C ARG A 126 10.20 -5.86 3.37
N TRP A 127 10.16 -6.41 2.17
CA TRP A 127 10.12 -5.61 0.94
C TRP A 127 8.84 -4.78 0.85
N LEU A 128 7.67 -5.39 1.15
CA LEU A 128 6.39 -4.71 1.18
C LEU A 128 6.35 -3.59 2.22
N GLU A 129 6.82 -3.86 3.44
CA GLU A 129 6.89 -2.87 4.51
C GLU A 129 7.72 -1.65 4.09
N ALA A 130 8.92 -1.88 3.56
CA ALA A 130 9.80 -0.81 3.10
C ALA A 130 9.20 -0.04 1.91
N ARG A 131 8.53 -0.73 0.98
CA ARG A 131 7.90 -0.11 -0.19
C ARG A 131 6.72 0.79 0.18
N MET A 132 5.83 0.31 1.06
CA MET A 132 4.67 1.08 1.49
C MET A 132 5.07 2.27 2.36
N ALA A 133 6.04 2.09 3.26
CA ALA A 133 6.58 3.17 4.08
C ALA A 133 7.18 4.29 3.21
N THR A 134 8.04 3.95 2.24
CA THR A 134 8.66 4.95 1.36
C THR A 134 7.65 5.74 0.52
N ARG A 135 6.52 5.17 0.16
CA ARG A 135 5.48 5.89 -0.60
C ARG A 135 4.64 6.81 0.26
N HIS A 136 4.29 6.36 1.46
CA HIS A 136 3.55 7.19 2.40
C HIS A 136 4.33 8.48 2.74
N ASP A 137 5.64 8.37 2.89
CA ASP A 137 6.51 9.48 3.29
C ASP A 137 6.90 10.41 2.12
N PHE A 138 6.71 9.99 0.86
CA PHE A 138 7.05 10.81 -0.30
C PHE A 138 6.02 11.91 -0.60
N ARG A 139 4.75 11.73 -0.25
CA ARG A 139 3.71 12.76 -0.43
C ARG A 139 3.97 14.01 0.41
N PRO A 140 4.25 13.90 1.73
CA PRO A 140 4.61 15.06 2.52
C PRO A 140 5.79 15.85 1.94
N LEU A 141 6.81 15.16 1.41
CA LEU A 141 7.94 15.82 0.77
C LEU A 141 7.52 16.60 -0.49
N THR A 142 6.73 16.00 -1.38
CA THR A 142 6.26 16.68 -2.59
C THR A 142 5.33 17.84 -2.28
N ASP A 143 4.46 17.71 -1.28
CA ASP A 143 3.57 18.77 -0.83
C ASP A 143 4.36 19.95 -0.26
N GLN A 144 5.41 19.69 0.52
CA GLN A 144 6.32 20.72 1.01
C GLN A 144 7.10 21.41 -0.13
N LEU A 145 7.64 20.65 -1.08
CA LEU A 145 8.31 21.24 -2.25
C LEU A 145 7.37 22.16 -3.02
N LYS A 146 6.11 21.76 -3.19
CA LYS A 146 5.08 22.59 -3.82
C LYS A 146 4.82 23.87 -3.03
N ALA A 147 4.76 23.79 -1.70
CA ALA A 147 4.60 24.96 -0.83
C ALA A 147 5.77 25.95 -0.95
N TYR A 148 6.97 25.47 -1.31
CA TYR A 148 8.14 26.28 -1.61
C TYR A 148 8.24 26.75 -3.08
N GLY A 149 7.15 26.59 -3.86
CA GLY A 149 7.07 27.12 -5.23
C GLY A 149 7.63 26.21 -6.32
N PHE A 150 7.82 24.92 -6.05
CA PHE A 150 8.13 23.96 -7.10
C PHE A 150 6.85 23.70 -7.91
N GLU A 151 6.82 24.15 -9.15
CA GLU A 151 5.67 24.02 -10.05
C GLU A 151 5.97 23.08 -11.22
N GLU A 152 7.19 23.12 -11.73
CA GLU A 152 7.60 22.38 -12.92
C GLU A 152 8.03 20.96 -12.58
N PRO A 153 7.59 19.92 -13.35
CA PRO A 153 8.03 18.54 -13.15
C PRO A 153 9.56 18.37 -13.15
N LYS A 154 10.27 19.19 -13.94
CA LYS A 154 11.73 19.17 -14.01
C LYS A 154 12.42 19.62 -12.71
N GLU A 155 11.81 20.52 -11.97
CA GLU A 155 12.34 20.99 -10.67
C GLU A 155 12.25 19.88 -9.63
N TYR A 156 11.10 19.21 -9.55
CA TYR A 156 10.94 18.02 -8.71
C TYR A 156 11.96 16.94 -9.07
N ALA A 157 12.08 16.62 -10.36
CA ALA A 157 13.01 15.60 -10.82
C ALA A 157 14.46 15.94 -10.44
N ARG A 158 14.88 17.21 -10.61
CA ARG A 158 16.20 17.68 -10.24
C ARG A 158 16.47 17.58 -8.75
N PHE A 159 15.47 17.95 -7.93
CA PHE A 159 15.59 17.87 -6.47
C PHE A 159 15.66 16.42 -6.00
N VAL A 160 14.76 15.57 -6.49
CA VAL A 160 14.73 14.14 -6.16
C VAL A 160 16.02 13.44 -6.59
N TRP A 161 16.55 13.77 -7.77
CA TRP A 161 17.84 13.25 -8.23
C TRP A 161 18.98 13.67 -7.30
N ALA A 162 19.07 14.93 -6.92
CA ALA A 162 20.09 15.43 -5.98
C ALA A 162 19.98 14.77 -4.61
N PHE A 163 18.74 14.55 -4.12
CA PHE A 163 18.46 13.86 -2.88
C PHE A 163 18.91 12.40 -2.92
N GLN A 164 18.57 11.67 -3.97
CA GLN A 164 19.00 10.28 -4.16
C GLN A 164 20.52 10.15 -4.29
N THR A 165 21.14 11.02 -5.08
CA THR A 165 22.59 11.05 -5.26
C THR A 165 23.31 11.25 -3.92
N LYS A 166 22.81 12.14 -3.07
CA LYS A 166 23.38 12.37 -1.74
C LYS A 166 23.32 11.14 -0.83
N LEU A 167 22.32 10.29 -1.01
CA LEU A 167 22.19 9.02 -0.29
C LEU A 167 22.92 7.84 -0.96
N GLY A 168 23.65 8.10 -2.03
CA GLY A 168 24.34 7.04 -2.79
C GLY A 168 23.38 6.08 -3.51
N ILE A 169 22.20 6.59 -3.91
CA ILE A 169 21.19 5.84 -4.65
C ILE A 169 21.29 6.26 -6.11
N GLU A 170 21.57 5.32 -7.00
CA GLU A 170 21.59 5.56 -8.43
C GLU A 170 20.19 5.87 -8.97
N SER A 171 20.13 6.80 -9.94
CA SER A 171 18.86 7.15 -10.57
C SER A 171 18.25 5.95 -11.28
N GLY A 172 16.94 5.74 -11.08
CA GLY A 172 16.21 4.60 -11.65
C GLY A 172 16.32 3.28 -10.89
N THR A 173 17.18 3.20 -9.85
CA THR A 173 17.37 1.96 -9.08
C THR A 173 16.57 1.91 -7.77
N ARG A 174 15.72 2.90 -7.52
CA ARG A 174 14.97 3.03 -6.26
C ARG A 174 14.22 1.75 -5.86
N ASP A 175 13.69 1.04 -6.83
CA ASP A 175 12.87 -0.16 -6.62
C ASP A 175 13.73 -1.42 -6.42
N SER A 176 15.02 -1.34 -6.71
CA SER A 176 16.02 -2.42 -6.58
C SER A 176 17.05 -2.19 -5.46
N ILE A 177 16.93 -1.10 -4.70
CA ILE A 177 17.84 -0.83 -3.58
C ILE A 177 17.55 -1.80 -2.41
N ASP A 178 18.60 -2.17 -1.69
CA ASP A 178 18.48 -3.02 -0.51
C ASP A 178 17.68 -2.35 0.62
N ILE A 179 17.18 -3.16 1.55
CA ILE A 179 16.34 -2.71 2.67
C ILE A 179 17.03 -1.64 3.52
N LYS A 180 18.36 -1.74 3.73
CA LYS A 180 19.08 -0.76 4.54
C LYS A 180 19.08 0.62 3.88
N LYS A 181 19.28 0.67 2.57
CA LYS A 181 19.18 1.91 1.80
C LYS A 181 17.75 2.44 1.73
N GLN A 182 16.73 1.56 1.68
CA GLN A 182 15.33 1.99 1.75
C GLN A 182 14.99 2.64 3.09
N VAL A 183 15.41 2.06 4.20
CA VAL A 183 15.23 2.64 5.55
C VAL A 183 15.97 3.98 5.68
N ALA A 184 17.20 4.06 5.16
CA ALA A 184 17.96 5.31 5.14
C ALA A 184 17.26 6.39 4.30
N LEU A 185 16.71 6.02 3.14
CA LEU A 185 15.93 6.92 2.28
C LEU A 185 14.71 7.47 3.02
N GLN A 186 13.96 6.59 3.70
CA GLN A 186 12.78 6.99 4.48
C GLN A 186 13.16 7.96 5.61
N GLY A 187 14.15 7.62 6.42
CA GLY A 187 14.62 8.50 7.51
C GLY A 187 15.09 9.87 7.01
N ALA A 188 15.78 9.90 5.87
CA ALA A 188 16.22 11.13 5.24
C ALA A 188 15.04 11.97 4.69
N GLN A 189 14.00 11.33 4.14
CA GLN A 189 12.78 12.01 3.68
C GLN A 189 12.05 12.69 4.82
N VAL A 190 11.81 11.97 5.93
CA VAL A 190 11.16 12.53 7.12
C VAL A 190 11.96 13.73 7.64
N ARG A 191 13.28 13.59 7.79
CA ARG A 191 14.14 14.68 8.26
C ARG A 191 14.11 15.88 7.32
N LEU A 192 14.11 15.67 6.02
CA LEU A 192 14.03 16.71 5.01
C LEU A 192 12.70 17.47 5.11
N THR A 193 11.58 16.74 5.18
CA THR A 193 10.24 17.32 5.35
C THR A 193 10.14 18.15 6.62
N THR A 194 10.61 17.62 7.76
CA THR A 194 10.62 18.34 9.04
C THR A 194 11.44 19.62 8.98
N LEU A 195 12.61 19.61 8.34
CA LEU A 195 13.43 20.83 8.16
C LEU A 195 12.69 21.89 7.33
N MET A 196 12.00 21.49 6.28
CA MET A 196 11.20 22.40 5.46
C MET A 196 9.97 22.94 6.22
N GLU A 197 9.29 22.13 7.02
CA GLU A 197 8.22 22.56 7.92
C GLU A 197 8.70 23.59 8.94
N CYS A 198 9.96 23.50 9.37
CA CYS A 198 10.61 24.49 10.21
C CYS A 198 11.11 25.75 9.44
N GLY A 199 10.74 25.92 8.19
CA GLY A 199 11.07 27.09 7.38
C GLY A 199 12.44 27.05 6.70
N VAL A 200 13.14 25.94 6.68
CA VAL A 200 14.41 25.78 5.95
C VAL A 200 14.11 25.55 4.47
N SER A 201 14.78 26.29 3.58
CA SER A 201 14.61 26.10 2.13
C SER A 201 14.93 24.67 1.70
N PRO A 202 14.27 24.12 0.64
CA PRO A 202 14.49 22.75 0.20
C PRO A 202 15.98 22.41 -0.04
N TRP A 203 16.70 23.28 -0.73
CA TRP A 203 18.12 23.08 -1.05
C TRP A 203 19.03 23.18 0.18
N ASP A 204 18.69 24.03 1.17
CA ASP A 204 19.45 24.11 2.41
C ASP A 204 19.12 22.95 3.36
N ALA A 205 17.86 22.49 3.38
CA ALA A 205 17.48 21.29 4.06
C ALA A 205 18.23 20.06 3.49
N LEU A 206 18.32 19.99 2.17
CA LEU A 206 19.09 18.92 1.50
C LEU A 206 20.56 18.91 1.90
N LYS A 207 21.20 20.04 2.13
CA LYS A 207 22.60 20.11 2.58
C LYS A 207 22.80 19.54 4.00
N ARG A 208 21.76 19.60 4.85
CA ARG A 208 21.79 19.24 6.27
C ARG A 208 21.49 17.77 6.58
N ILE A 209 21.07 16.99 5.60
CA ILE A 209 20.78 15.55 5.74
C ILE A 209 21.92 14.63 5.18
#